data_7ba8de83104d7c1d76e28bb7767297cc
#
_entry.id   7ba8de83104d7c1d76e28bb7767297cc
#
_cell.length_a   1.000
_cell.length_b   1.000
_cell.length_c   1.000
_cell.angle_alpha   90.00
_cell.angle_beta   90.00
_cell.angle_gamma   90.00
#
_symmetry.space_group_name_H-M   'P 1'
#
loop_
_entity.id
_entity.type
_entity.pdbx_description
1 polymer ?
#
loop_
_entity_poly.entity_id
_entity_poly.type
_entity_poly.pdbx_seq_one_letter_code
_entity_poly.pdbx_strand_id
1 'polypeptide(L)'
;RVHEIALKGANRPWFMHTLVQNIEHALRGVPHGRARVRNTRVVIPIPGLEVWPAVRERLAWVFGIANFSLALETGLRIEELQDGLARLLDLLGPPSGSYRVRAKRTNKSYPLTSPELERELGQFIKDRTGAPVNLTAPDVTYQVEILYDRALVSGEAMKGPGGLPVGVSGRVVVLL
;
A
#
# COMPACT_ATOMS: atom_id res chain seq x y z
N ARG A 1 2.66 -5.42 1.01
CA ARG A 1 4.01 -5.86 0.56
C ARG A 1 4.43 -7.10 1.33
N VAL A 2 5.29 -7.91 0.73
CA VAL A 2 5.76 -9.19 1.26
C VAL A 2 7.30 -9.19 1.19
N HIS A 3 7.97 -9.10 2.33
CA HIS A 3 9.43 -9.03 2.34
C HIS A 3 10.06 -10.42 2.29
N GLU A 4 9.67 -11.34 3.17
CA GLU A 4 10.28 -12.67 3.26
C GLU A 4 9.94 -13.57 2.07
N ILE A 5 8.71 -13.44 1.53
CA ILE A 5 8.29 -14.18 0.33
C ILE A 5 9.12 -13.80 -0.89
N ALA A 6 9.59 -12.55 -0.97
CA ALA A 6 10.42 -12.09 -2.08
C ALA A 6 11.77 -12.83 -2.17
N LEU A 7 12.26 -13.39 -1.06
CA LEU A 7 13.52 -14.12 -0.97
C LEU A 7 13.41 -15.62 -1.29
N LYS A 8 12.20 -16.15 -1.52
CA LYS A 8 11.94 -17.60 -1.65
C LYS A 8 12.18 -18.21 -3.04
N GLY A 9 12.81 -17.47 -3.97
CA GLY A 9 13.22 -18.00 -5.29
C GLY A 9 12.09 -18.73 -6.03
N ALA A 10 12.32 -19.98 -6.45
CA ALA A 10 11.38 -20.79 -7.22
C ALA A 10 10.04 -21.07 -6.48
N ASN A 11 10.02 -21.09 -5.17
CA ASN A 11 8.80 -21.33 -4.36
C ASN A 11 7.92 -20.07 -4.18
N ARG A 12 8.37 -18.91 -4.64
CA ARG A 12 7.63 -17.64 -4.50
C ARG A 12 6.19 -17.70 -5.03
N PRO A 13 5.88 -18.30 -6.18
CA PRO A 13 4.50 -18.38 -6.67
C PRO A 13 3.58 -19.10 -5.70
N TRP A 14 4.03 -20.20 -5.11
CA TRP A 14 3.27 -20.96 -4.12
C TRP A 14 3.01 -20.17 -2.85
N PHE A 15 4.03 -19.50 -2.30
CA PHE A 15 3.88 -18.63 -1.12
C PHE A 15 2.90 -17.48 -1.39
N MET A 16 2.98 -16.85 -2.57
CA MET A 16 2.06 -15.78 -2.95
C MET A 16 0.63 -16.29 -3.13
N HIS A 17 0.46 -17.48 -3.70
CA HIS A 17 -0.85 -18.10 -3.82
C HIS A 17 -1.49 -18.37 -2.46
N THR A 18 -0.74 -18.99 -1.55
CA THR A 18 -1.20 -19.26 -0.17
C THR A 18 -1.54 -17.97 0.57
N LEU A 19 -0.70 -16.92 0.42
CA LEU A 19 -1.00 -15.62 1.02
C LEU A 19 -2.32 -15.04 0.48
N VAL A 20 -2.57 -15.09 -0.83
CA VAL A 20 -3.84 -14.63 -1.42
C VAL A 20 -5.01 -15.41 -0.84
N GLN A 21 -4.92 -16.72 -0.71
CA GLN A 21 -5.96 -17.54 -0.09
C GLN A 21 -6.23 -17.14 1.37
N ASN A 22 -5.18 -16.90 2.14
CA ASN A 22 -5.31 -16.46 3.54
C ASN A 22 -5.95 -15.08 3.65
N ILE A 23 -5.61 -14.16 2.74
CA ILE A 23 -6.25 -12.84 2.65
C ILE A 23 -7.74 -12.97 2.33
N GLU A 24 -8.09 -13.73 1.29
CA GLU A 24 -9.49 -13.97 0.91
C GLU A 24 -10.29 -14.62 2.06
N HIS A 25 -9.66 -15.55 2.78
CA HIS A 25 -10.27 -16.16 3.96
C HIS A 25 -10.49 -15.14 5.08
N ALA A 26 -9.51 -14.32 5.39
CA ALA A 26 -9.59 -13.30 6.44
C ALA A 26 -10.65 -12.24 6.11
N LEU A 27 -10.85 -11.92 4.83
CA LEU A 27 -11.81 -10.93 4.38
C LEU A 27 -13.23 -11.49 4.13
N ARG A 28 -13.51 -12.75 4.49
CA ARG A 28 -14.87 -13.29 4.37
C ARG A 28 -15.89 -12.43 5.12
N GLY A 29 -16.98 -12.08 4.43
CA GLY A 29 -18.03 -11.22 4.96
C GLY A 29 -17.72 -9.72 4.90
N VAL A 30 -16.53 -9.32 4.45
CA VAL A 30 -16.21 -7.92 4.13
C VAL A 30 -16.32 -7.73 2.63
N PRO A 31 -17.08 -6.76 2.11
CA PRO A 31 -17.18 -6.50 0.68
C PRO A 31 -15.81 -6.14 0.09
N HIS A 32 -15.33 -6.92 -0.87
CA HIS A 32 -14.09 -6.67 -1.58
C HIS A 32 -14.08 -7.36 -2.94
N GLY A 33 -13.28 -6.84 -3.87
CA GLY A 33 -12.98 -7.50 -5.13
C GLY A 33 -11.88 -8.55 -4.94
N ARG A 34 -11.71 -9.42 -5.93
CA ARG A 34 -10.72 -10.49 -5.89
C ARG A 34 -9.30 -9.95 -5.67
N ALA A 35 -8.61 -10.48 -4.68
CA ALA A 35 -7.21 -10.20 -4.44
C ALA A 35 -6.32 -10.70 -5.58
N ARG A 36 -5.43 -9.85 -6.08
CA ARG A 36 -4.57 -10.15 -7.23
C ARG A 36 -3.11 -9.82 -6.93
N VAL A 37 -2.24 -10.72 -7.35
CA VAL A 37 -0.80 -10.47 -7.31
C VAL A 37 -0.40 -9.52 -8.45
N ARG A 38 0.26 -8.43 -8.10
CA ARG A 38 0.84 -7.48 -9.04
C ARG A 38 2.31 -7.26 -8.67
N ASN A 39 3.23 -7.87 -9.42
CA ASN A 39 4.66 -7.89 -9.13
C ASN A 39 4.94 -8.47 -7.71
N THR A 40 5.35 -7.64 -6.76
CA THR A 40 5.66 -8.01 -5.37
C THR A 40 4.56 -7.59 -4.37
N ARG A 41 3.35 -7.27 -4.86
CA ARG A 41 2.24 -6.78 -4.05
C ARG A 41 1.00 -7.62 -4.29
N VAL A 42 0.13 -7.68 -3.30
CA VAL A 42 -1.26 -8.09 -3.47
C VAL A 42 -2.10 -6.82 -3.48
N VAL A 43 -2.93 -6.69 -4.49
CA VAL A 43 -3.90 -5.60 -4.63
C VAL A 43 -5.28 -6.18 -4.39
N ILE A 44 -6.05 -5.52 -3.53
CA ILE A 44 -7.40 -5.92 -3.13
C ILE A 44 -8.30 -4.71 -3.43
N PRO A 45 -9.13 -4.75 -4.47
CA PRO A 45 -10.10 -3.71 -4.72
C PRO A 45 -11.15 -3.68 -3.59
N ILE A 46 -11.48 -2.51 -3.10
CA ILE A 46 -12.59 -2.29 -2.16
C ILE A 46 -13.63 -1.39 -2.82
N PRO A 47 -14.94 -1.64 -2.60
CA PRO A 47 -16.00 -0.89 -3.28
C PRO A 47 -16.10 0.55 -2.81
N GLY A 48 -15.74 0.82 -1.57
CA GLY A 48 -15.77 2.14 -0.95
C GLY A 48 -14.91 2.20 0.30
N LEU A 49 -14.80 3.39 0.86
CA LEU A 49 -13.92 3.66 1.99
C LEU A 49 -14.56 3.24 3.32
N GLU A 50 -15.85 3.08 3.35
CA GLU A 50 -16.63 2.58 4.49
C GLU A 50 -16.20 1.17 4.91
N VAL A 51 -15.69 0.35 3.99
CA VAL A 51 -15.20 -0.99 4.31
C VAL A 51 -13.75 -1.01 4.78
N TRP A 52 -13.01 0.09 4.61
CA TRP A 52 -11.59 0.16 4.96
C TRP A 52 -11.27 -0.18 6.41
N PRO A 53 -12.01 0.29 7.43
CA PRO A 53 -11.75 -0.08 8.82
C PRO A 53 -11.77 -1.60 9.04
N ALA A 54 -12.76 -2.30 8.49
CA ALA A 54 -12.87 -3.75 8.59
C ALA A 54 -11.75 -4.48 7.83
N VAL A 55 -11.41 -4.02 6.63
CA VAL A 55 -10.28 -4.55 5.85
C VAL A 55 -8.97 -4.37 6.61
N ARG A 56 -8.73 -3.20 7.18
CA ARG A 56 -7.54 -2.88 7.96
C ARG A 56 -7.38 -3.81 9.17
N GLU A 57 -8.44 -3.97 9.94
CA GLU A 57 -8.46 -4.85 11.12
C GLU A 57 -8.12 -6.29 10.74
N ARG A 58 -8.76 -6.83 9.70
CA ARG A 58 -8.54 -8.21 9.25
C ARG A 58 -7.14 -8.44 8.70
N LEU A 59 -6.62 -7.53 7.87
CA LEU A 59 -5.28 -7.66 7.29
C LEU A 59 -4.16 -7.56 8.32
N ALA A 60 -4.39 -6.86 9.43
CA ALA A 60 -3.42 -6.76 10.54
C ALA A 60 -3.10 -8.11 11.20
N TRP A 61 -3.92 -9.15 10.98
CA TRP A 61 -3.72 -10.49 11.52
C TRP A 61 -3.29 -11.54 10.49
N VAL A 62 -3.12 -11.15 9.21
CA VAL A 62 -2.72 -12.09 8.17
C VAL A 62 -1.20 -12.24 8.11
N PHE A 63 -0.67 -13.36 8.57
CA PHE A 63 0.74 -13.69 8.44
C PHE A 63 1.20 -13.75 6.98
N GLY A 64 2.41 -13.26 6.73
CA GLY A 64 2.95 -13.06 5.37
C GLY A 64 2.82 -11.64 4.85
N ILE A 65 2.00 -10.79 5.49
CA ILE A 65 1.87 -9.38 5.16
C ILE A 65 2.91 -8.58 5.96
N ALA A 66 3.92 -8.04 5.31
CA ALA A 66 4.89 -7.16 5.97
C ALA A 66 4.31 -5.77 6.26
N ASN A 67 3.63 -5.19 5.28
CA ASN A 67 2.88 -3.94 5.43
C ASN A 67 1.77 -3.83 4.38
N PHE A 68 0.79 -2.99 4.66
CA PHE A 68 -0.32 -2.68 3.76
C PHE A 68 -0.73 -1.22 3.91
N SER A 69 -1.35 -0.65 2.91
CA SER A 69 -1.83 0.74 2.92
C SER A 69 -3.09 0.86 2.09
N LEU A 70 -3.92 1.85 2.43
CA LEU A 70 -4.97 2.31 1.54
C LEU A 70 -4.32 3.03 0.35
N ALA A 71 -4.77 2.73 -0.85
CA ALA A 71 -4.33 3.40 -2.06
C ALA A 71 -5.54 3.85 -2.89
N LEU A 72 -5.46 5.05 -3.42
CA LEU A 72 -6.41 5.58 -4.38
C LEU A 72 -5.81 5.46 -5.78
N GLU A 73 -6.62 5.00 -6.70
CA GLU A 73 -6.29 5.00 -8.13
C GLU A 73 -6.65 6.35 -8.73
N THR A 74 -5.73 6.95 -9.48
CA THR A 74 -5.88 8.24 -10.13
C THR A 74 -5.43 8.18 -11.58
N GLY A 75 -5.75 9.20 -12.35
CA GLY A 75 -5.13 9.44 -13.65
C GLY A 75 -3.65 9.83 -13.53
N LEU A 76 -3.06 10.18 -14.66
CA LEU A 76 -1.62 10.47 -14.76
C LEU A 76 -1.29 11.98 -14.78
N ARG A 77 -2.28 12.85 -14.91
CA ARG A 77 -2.05 14.30 -14.87
C ARG A 77 -1.70 14.73 -13.45
N ILE A 78 -0.90 15.76 -13.32
CA ILE A 78 -0.45 16.23 -12.00
C ILE A 78 -1.64 16.65 -11.12
N GLU A 79 -2.64 17.28 -11.72
CA GLU A 79 -3.87 17.70 -11.02
C GLU A 79 -4.63 16.49 -10.47
N GLU A 80 -4.69 15.38 -11.23
CA GLU A 80 -5.35 14.15 -10.79
C GLU A 80 -4.60 13.46 -9.64
N LEU A 81 -3.26 13.58 -9.63
CA LEU A 81 -2.43 13.12 -8.51
C LEU A 81 -2.66 13.98 -7.26
N GLN A 82 -2.76 15.30 -7.44
CA GLN A 82 -3.07 16.25 -6.36
C GLN A 82 -4.47 16.00 -5.79
N ASP A 83 -5.48 15.80 -6.65
CA ASP A 83 -6.83 15.43 -6.23
C ASP A 83 -6.85 14.11 -5.45
N GLY A 84 -6.10 13.11 -5.90
CA GLY A 84 -5.93 11.86 -5.20
C GLY A 84 -5.30 12.03 -3.81
N LEU A 85 -4.26 12.87 -3.70
CA LEU A 85 -3.65 13.22 -2.41
C LEU A 85 -4.61 14.00 -1.52
N ALA A 86 -5.36 14.96 -2.08
CA ALA A 86 -6.36 15.72 -1.35
C ALA A 86 -7.41 14.79 -0.71
N ARG A 87 -7.99 13.90 -1.52
CA ARG A 87 -8.95 12.89 -1.04
C ARG A 87 -8.35 11.98 0.01
N LEU A 88 -7.09 11.58 -0.14
CA LEU A 88 -6.40 10.74 0.83
C LEU A 88 -6.21 11.46 2.17
N LEU A 89 -5.85 12.75 2.12
CA LEU A 89 -5.72 13.61 3.30
C LEU A 89 -7.09 13.84 3.99
N ASP A 90 -8.15 14.03 3.22
CA ASP A 90 -9.50 14.19 3.77
C ASP A 90 -9.98 12.91 4.50
N LEU A 91 -9.51 11.75 4.05
CA LEU A 91 -9.88 10.44 4.61
C LEU A 91 -9.06 10.05 5.84
N LEU A 92 -7.76 10.26 5.78
CA LEU A 92 -6.82 9.82 6.81
C LEU A 92 -6.48 10.92 7.81
N GLY A 93 -6.88 12.15 7.53
CA GLY A 93 -6.43 13.34 8.24
C GLY A 93 -5.08 13.85 7.72
N PRO A 94 -4.68 15.07 8.13
CA PRO A 94 -3.35 15.60 7.86
C PRO A 94 -2.27 14.72 8.51
N PRO A 95 -1.01 14.79 8.03
CA PRO A 95 0.06 14.03 8.66
C PRO A 95 0.21 14.40 10.14
N SER A 96 0.36 13.40 11.00
CA SER A 96 0.47 13.57 12.46
C SER A 96 1.80 14.20 12.92
N GLY A 97 2.67 14.52 11.98
CA GLY A 97 3.97 15.12 12.22
C GLY A 97 4.62 15.54 10.91
N SER A 98 5.92 15.35 10.80
CA SER A 98 6.65 15.60 9.57
C SER A 98 6.35 14.56 8.49
N TYR A 99 6.44 14.95 7.23
CA TYR A 99 6.16 14.03 6.13
C TYR A 99 7.17 14.16 4.99
N ARG A 100 7.12 13.16 4.10
CA ARG A 100 7.71 13.20 2.76
C ARG A 100 6.79 12.54 1.74
N VAL A 101 6.99 12.87 0.47
CA VAL A 101 6.46 12.12 -0.66
C VAL A 101 7.55 11.24 -1.24
N ARG A 102 7.22 10.04 -1.67
CA ARG A 102 8.07 9.13 -2.44
C ARG A 102 7.38 8.75 -3.72
N ALA A 103 8.00 9.07 -4.85
CA ALA A 103 7.51 8.74 -6.16
C ALA A 103 8.30 7.58 -6.79
N LYS A 104 7.58 6.61 -7.31
CA LYS A 104 8.14 5.51 -8.10
C LYS A 104 7.50 5.49 -9.47
N ARG A 105 8.32 5.51 -10.51
CA ARG A 105 7.84 5.42 -11.89
C ARG A 105 8.14 4.04 -12.47
N THR A 106 7.10 3.30 -12.80
CA THR A 106 7.18 2.10 -13.66
C THR A 106 7.29 2.54 -15.11
N ASN A 107 6.49 3.53 -15.51
CA ASN A 107 6.61 4.20 -16.78
C ASN A 107 7.74 5.25 -16.74
N LYS A 108 8.86 4.96 -17.39
CA LYS A 108 10.03 5.87 -17.46
C LYS A 108 9.83 7.04 -18.42
N SER A 109 8.87 6.95 -19.33
CA SER A 109 8.52 8.01 -20.28
C SER A 109 7.57 9.06 -19.70
N TYR A 110 7.19 8.95 -18.40
CA TYR A 110 6.40 9.98 -17.74
C TYR A 110 7.17 11.33 -17.74
N PRO A 111 6.52 12.47 -18.04
CA PRO A 111 7.20 13.76 -18.24
C PRO A 111 8.05 14.23 -17.07
N LEU A 112 7.58 14.01 -15.83
CA LEU A 112 8.31 14.41 -14.64
C LEU A 112 9.17 13.27 -14.09
N THR A 113 10.35 13.59 -13.60
CA THR A 113 11.20 12.66 -12.85
C THR A 113 10.62 12.38 -11.45
N SER A 114 11.08 11.31 -10.79
CA SER A 114 10.62 11.03 -9.42
C SER A 114 10.93 12.17 -8.44
N PRO A 115 12.10 12.80 -8.44
CA PRO A 115 12.37 13.95 -7.59
C PRO A 115 11.49 15.17 -7.88
N GLU A 116 11.16 15.43 -9.14
CA GLU A 116 10.25 16.52 -9.52
C GLU A 116 8.84 16.27 -9.00
N LEU A 117 8.32 15.05 -9.17
CA LEU A 117 7.04 14.63 -8.60
C LEU A 117 7.03 14.74 -7.06
N GLU A 118 8.10 14.27 -6.41
CA GLU A 118 8.23 14.32 -4.95
C GLU A 118 8.19 15.76 -4.44
N ARG A 119 8.85 16.69 -5.14
CA ARG A 119 8.87 18.12 -4.80
C ARG A 119 7.51 18.77 -5.01
N GLU A 120 6.88 18.55 -6.18
CA GLU A 120 5.64 19.19 -6.54
C GLU A 120 4.47 18.71 -5.68
N LEU A 121 4.34 17.40 -5.51
CA LEU A 121 3.31 16.82 -4.66
C LEU A 121 3.59 17.05 -3.17
N GLY A 122 4.87 17.13 -2.79
CA GLY A 122 5.26 17.55 -1.44
C GLY A 122 4.83 19.00 -1.16
N GLN A 123 5.08 19.93 -2.07
CA GLN A 123 4.64 21.31 -1.93
C GLN A 123 3.11 21.41 -1.82
N PHE A 124 2.37 20.66 -2.65
CA PHE A 124 0.90 20.61 -2.58
C PHE A 124 0.39 20.20 -1.18
N ILE A 125 0.99 19.14 -0.56
CA ILE A 125 0.61 18.71 0.79
C ILE A 125 0.94 19.81 1.80
N LYS A 126 2.11 20.45 1.69
CA LYS A 126 2.51 21.56 2.57
C LYS A 126 1.52 22.71 2.54
N ASP A 127 1.15 23.14 1.35
CA ASP A 127 0.23 24.27 1.15
C ASP A 127 -1.16 23.97 1.72
N ARG A 128 -1.60 22.70 1.62
CA ARG A 128 -2.91 22.25 2.12
C ARG A 128 -2.94 22.01 3.64
N THR A 129 -1.84 21.55 4.23
CA THR A 129 -1.85 21.07 5.63
C THR A 129 -0.98 21.91 6.57
N GLY A 130 -0.04 22.67 6.05
CA GLY A 130 0.97 23.36 6.85
C GLY A 130 2.01 22.44 7.52
N ALA A 131 1.92 21.14 7.32
CA ALA A 131 2.80 20.15 7.98
C ALA A 131 4.27 20.32 7.55
N PRO A 132 5.23 20.07 8.45
CA PRO A 132 6.67 20.19 8.13
C PRO A 132 7.15 19.04 7.25
N VAL A 133 8.00 19.37 6.27
CA VAL A 133 8.66 18.37 5.41
C VAL A 133 9.93 17.86 6.07
N ASN A 134 10.12 16.54 6.12
CA ASN A 134 11.36 15.90 6.58
C ASN A 134 11.71 14.76 5.62
N LEU A 135 12.74 14.96 4.81
CA LEU A 135 13.14 13.99 3.80
C LEU A 135 13.94 12.80 4.35
N THR A 136 14.57 12.98 5.52
CA THR A 136 15.48 11.98 6.10
C THR A 136 14.74 11.04 7.05
N ALA A 137 14.04 11.58 8.03
CA ALA A 137 13.31 10.82 9.07
C ALA A 137 11.89 11.37 9.23
N PRO A 138 11.01 11.19 8.23
CA PRO A 138 9.63 11.64 8.30
C PRO A 138 8.80 10.72 9.20
N ASP A 139 7.81 11.30 9.87
CA ASP A 139 6.81 10.54 10.61
C ASP A 139 5.85 9.82 9.65
N VAL A 140 5.49 10.47 8.53
CA VAL A 140 4.60 9.92 7.50
C VAL A 140 5.25 9.92 6.12
N THR A 141 5.11 8.84 5.36
CA THR A 141 5.55 8.77 3.96
C THR A 141 4.35 8.51 3.04
N TYR A 142 3.99 9.51 2.23
CA TYR A 142 3.05 9.31 1.12
C TYR A 142 3.79 8.68 -0.06
N GLN A 143 3.15 7.73 -0.72
CA GLN A 143 3.72 7.04 -1.87
C GLN A 143 2.89 7.29 -3.11
N VAL A 144 3.54 7.66 -4.19
CA VAL A 144 2.95 7.83 -5.51
C VAL A 144 3.64 6.87 -6.47
N GLU A 145 2.87 6.01 -7.12
CA GLU A 145 3.39 5.06 -8.10
C GLU A 145 2.77 5.33 -9.46
N ILE A 146 3.59 5.78 -10.40
CA ILE A 146 3.19 6.02 -11.79
C ILE A 146 3.31 4.71 -12.56
N LEU A 147 2.18 4.19 -13.01
CA LEU A 147 2.06 3.04 -13.91
C LEU A 147 1.96 3.51 -15.37
N TYR A 148 1.59 2.64 -16.29
CA TYR A 148 1.48 3.00 -17.71
C TYR A 148 0.16 3.72 -18.05
N ASP A 149 -0.93 3.35 -17.40
CA ASP A 149 -2.30 3.79 -17.67
C ASP A 149 -2.96 4.55 -16.51
N ARG A 150 -2.32 4.55 -15.34
CA ARG A 150 -2.86 5.15 -14.11
C ARG A 150 -1.76 5.42 -13.10
N ALA A 151 -2.12 6.06 -12.00
CA ALA A 151 -1.26 6.15 -10.83
C ALA A 151 -1.95 5.62 -9.57
N LEU A 152 -1.15 5.28 -8.58
CA LEU A 152 -1.61 4.89 -7.26
C LEU A 152 -1.03 5.86 -6.24
N VAL A 153 -1.90 6.49 -5.48
CA VAL A 153 -1.54 7.39 -4.38
C VAL A 153 -1.90 6.70 -3.07
N SER A 154 -0.96 6.55 -2.17
CA SER A 154 -1.19 5.89 -0.89
C SER A 154 -0.58 6.65 0.29
N GLY A 155 -1.26 6.60 1.42
CA GLY A 155 -0.79 7.15 2.69
C GLY A 155 0.19 6.22 3.41
N GLU A 156 0.27 6.43 4.72
CA GLU A 156 1.14 5.65 5.59
C GLU A 156 0.92 4.14 5.43
N ALA A 157 2.02 3.41 5.41
CA ALA A 157 1.97 1.96 5.39
C ALA A 157 1.83 1.42 6.81
N MET A 158 0.73 0.74 7.06
CA MET A 158 0.49 0.03 8.32
C MET A 158 1.29 -1.27 8.35
N LYS A 159 1.88 -1.55 9.51
CA LYS A 159 2.66 -2.77 9.72
C LYS A 159 1.72 -3.97 9.82
N GLY A 160 2.03 -5.04 9.08
CA GLY A 160 1.41 -6.34 9.23
C GLY A 160 2.25 -7.24 10.14
N PRO A 161 1.79 -8.47 10.45
CA PRO A 161 2.51 -9.40 11.33
C PRO A 161 3.83 -9.92 10.72
N GLY A 162 4.02 -9.77 9.41
CA GLY A 162 5.20 -10.29 8.71
C GLY A 162 5.22 -11.82 8.64
N GLY A 163 6.41 -12.39 8.60
CA GLY A 163 6.63 -13.83 8.58
C GLY A 163 6.15 -14.51 7.30
N LEU A 164 5.89 -15.80 7.39
CA LEU A 164 5.40 -16.63 6.29
C LEU A 164 3.88 -16.82 6.38
N PRO A 165 3.20 -16.97 5.24
CA PRO A 165 1.78 -17.29 5.22
C PRO A 165 1.49 -18.59 6.00
N VAL A 166 0.38 -18.62 6.73
CA VAL A 166 -0.07 -19.86 7.42
C VAL A 166 -0.29 -20.95 6.38
N GLY A 167 0.15 -22.17 6.71
CA GLY A 167 0.01 -23.34 5.85
C GLY A 167 1.22 -23.65 4.96
N VAL A 168 2.27 -22.79 4.93
CA VAL A 168 3.47 -23.03 4.13
C VAL A 168 4.60 -23.78 4.87
N SER A 169 4.51 -23.94 6.19
CA SER A 169 5.55 -24.56 7.02
C SER A 169 5.18 -25.97 7.56
N GLY A 170 4.09 -26.57 7.04
CA GLY A 170 3.57 -27.83 7.54
C GLY A 170 2.68 -27.68 8.78
N ARG A 171 2.35 -28.81 9.41
CA ARG A 171 1.50 -28.87 10.60
C ARG A 171 2.29 -29.51 11.74
N VAL A 172 2.22 -28.93 12.94
CA VAL A 172 2.77 -29.49 14.16
C VAL A 172 1.60 -29.72 15.12
N VAL A 173 1.55 -30.92 15.73
CA VAL A 173 0.61 -31.23 16.82
C VAL A 173 1.43 -31.22 18.09
N VAL A 174 1.02 -30.42 19.06
CA VAL A 174 1.60 -30.41 20.40
C VAL A 174 0.56 -31.01 21.36
N LEU A 175 0.93 -32.09 22.07
CA LEU A 175 0.17 -32.59 23.20
C LEU A 175 0.67 -31.87 24.44
N LEU A 176 -0.23 -31.22 25.16
CA LEU A 176 0.00 -30.57 26.44
C LEU A 176 -0.47 -31.47 27.55
#